data_4dd4d3756b57c170eab1190f4ee187f6
#
_entry.id   4dd4d3756b57c170eab1190f4ee187f6
#
_cell.length_a   1.000
_cell.length_b   1.000
_cell.length_c   1.000
_cell.angle_alpha   90.00
_cell.angle_beta   90.00
_cell.angle_gamma   90.00
#
_symmetry.space_group_name_H-M   'P 1'
#
loop_
_entity.id
_entity.type
_entity.pdbx_description
1 polymer ?
#
loop_
_entity_poly.entity_id
_entity_poly.type
_entity_poly.pdbx_seq_one_letter_code
_entity_poly.pdbx_strand_id
1 'polypeptide(L)'
;MELIDYTNKWLAGEIFEGKSILIAGICLLVLTLIVWRLGSTEYARAILIPMIVVAVMHIGTGVGMIITNKQRIPQFAEQYQQQTPQEYLNSENARVDEFMKIYPQVIIFAAIAFAVGICLFAFCTTPWLRATALALIYLALSMLVIDYFSKERGITYQQELNSVHIEKTE
;
A
#
# COMPACT_ATOMS: atom_id res chain seq x y z
N MET A 1 -27.97 0.26 -6.01
CA MET A 1 -26.59 0.64 -6.35
C MET A 1 -26.11 -0.37 -7.36
N GLU A 2 -25.58 0.08 -8.50
CA GLU A 2 -25.11 -0.83 -9.55
C GLU A 2 -23.74 -1.41 -9.19
N LEU A 3 -23.37 -2.57 -9.77
CA LEU A 3 -22.08 -3.22 -9.51
C LEU A 3 -20.89 -2.28 -9.74
N ILE A 4 -20.96 -1.46 -10.79
CA ILE A 4 -19.92 -0.48 -11.12
C ILE A 4 -19.74 0.60 -10.05
N ASP A 5 -20.79 0.93 -9.29
CA ASP A 5 -20.67 1.92 -8.21
C ASP A 5 -19.78 1.41 -7.07
N TYR A 6 -19.87 0.11 -6.75
CA TYR A 6 -18.99 -0.52 -5.74
C TYR A 6 -17.53 -0.55 -6.22
N THR A 7 -17.31 -0.85 -7.51
CA THR A 7 -15.96 -0.80 -8.10
C THR A 7 -15.37 0.61 -8.05
N ASN A 8 -16.17 1.62 -8.40
CA ASN A 8 -15.73 3.02 -8.33
C ASN A 8 -15.44 3.48 -6.89
N LYS A 9 -16.25 3.05 -5.92
CA LYS A 9 -16.03 3.31 -4.50
C LYS A 9 -14.71 2.68 -4.01
N TRP A 10 -14.45 1.43 -4.40
CA TRP A 10 -13.20 0.75 -4.09
C TRP A 10 -12.00 1.48 -4.71
N LEU A 11 -12.07 1.83 -6.01
CA LEU A 11 -11.02 2.59 -6.70
C LEU A 11 -10.74 3.95 -6.05
N ALA A 12 -11.80 4.65 -5.63
CA ALA A 12 -11.64 5.93 -4.90
C ALA A 12 -10.88 5.72 -3.58
N GLY A 13 -11.13 4.63 -2.88
CA GLY A 13 -10.40 4.24 -1.67
C GLY A 13 -8.92 3.94 -1.95
N GLU A 14 -8.60 3.22 -3.02
CA GLU A 14 -7.23 2.94 -3.46
C GLU A 14 -6.48 4.23 -3.84
N ILE A 15 -7.14 5.15 -4.54
CA ILE A 15 -6.55 6.46 -4.88
C ILE A 15 -6.31 7.30 -3.61
N PHE A 16 -7.23 7.26 -2.65
CA PHE A 16 -7.06 7.95 -1.37
C PHE A 16 -5.88 7.40 -0.58
N GLU A 17 -5.73 6.08 -0.53
CA GLU A 17 -4.58 5.43 0.12
C GLU A 17 -3.28 5.81 -0.58
N GLY A 18 -3.24 5.75 -1.92
CA GLY A 18 -2.06 6.19 -2.68
C GLY A 18 -1.66 7.63 -2.36
N LYS A 19 -2.63 8.55 -2.21
CA LYS A 19 -2.36 9.92 -1.77
C LYS A 19 -1.79 9.98 -0.34
N SER A 20 -2.32 9.17 0.57
CA SER A 20 -1.86 9.12 1.95
C SER A 20 -0.42 8.60 2.05
N ILE A 21 -0.09 7.56 1.29
CA ILE A 21 1.27 7.02 1.19
C ILE A 21 2.24 8.06 0.59
N LEU A 22 1.82 8.76 -0.46
CA LEU A 22 2.60 9.83 -1.08
C LEU A 22 2.91 10.95 -0.08
N ILE A 23 1.90 11.42 0.64
CA ILE A 23 2.06 12.48 1.67
C ILE A 23 3.00 11.99 2.77
N ALA A 24 2.83 10.76 3.27
CA ALA A 24 3.71 10.17 4.27
C ALA A 24 5.16 10.12 3.80
N GLY A 25 5.40 9.73 2.54
CA GLY A 25 6.73 9.71 1.93
C GLY A 25 7.36 11.10 1.85
N ILE A 26 6.59 12.12 1.45
CA ILE A 26 7.06 13.52 1.41
C ILE A 26 7.38 14.02 2.83
N CYS A 27 6.50 13.78 3.79
CA CYS A 27 6.73 14.16 5.18
C CYS A 27 7.99 13.48 5.75
N LEU A 28 8.18 12.18 5.47
CA LEU A 28 9.37 11.45 5.89
C LEU A 28 10.64 12.05 5.28
N LEU A 29 10.61 12.41 4.00
CA LEU A 29 11.74 13.04 3.32
C LEU A 29 12.10 14.39 3.98
N VAL A 30 11.11 15.24 4.21
CA VAL A 30 11.30 16.54 4.86
C VAL A 30 11.86 16.37 6.27
N LEU A 31 11.27 15.49 7.09
CA LEU A 31 11.75 15.21 8.44
C LEU A 31 13.18 14.67 8.44
N THR A 32 13.51 13.79 7.51
CA THR A 32 14.87 13.26 7.37
C THR A 32 15.88 14.35 7.07
N LEU A 33 15.55 15.27 6.16
CA LEU A 33 16.41 16.41 5.82
C LEU A 33 16.58 17.38 7.01
N ILE A 34 15.52 17.61 7.78
CA ILE A 34 15.57 18.43 9.01
C ILE A 34 16.51 17.78 10.03
N VAL A 35 16.33 16.48 10.31
CA VAL A 35 17.19 15.74 11.26
C VAL A 35 18.64 15.75 10.82
N TRP A 36 18.91 15.53 9.56
CA TRP A 36 20.26 15.57 9.01
C TRP A 36 20.90 16.97 9.12
N ARG A 37 20.13 18.03 8.86
CA ARG A 37 20.63 19.41 8.85
C ARG A 37 20.87 19.97 10.24
N LEU A 38 19.99 19.65 11.20
CA LEU A 38 20.02 20.17 12.54
C LEU A 38 20.70 19.24 13.55
N GLY A 39 20.81 17.95 13.22
CA GLY A 39 21.44 16.97 14.11
C GLY A 39 22.96 17.09 14.13
N SER A 40 23.52 17.11 15.34
CA SER A 40 24.96 17.21 15.56
C SER A 40 25.67 15.85 15.74
N THR A 41 24.89 14.76 15.87
CA THR A 41 25.40 13.42 16.15
C THR A 41 25.74 12.64 14.88
N GLU A 42 26.62 11.66 14.97
CA GLU A 42 26.92 10.74 13.88
C GLU A 42 25.67 9.96 13.43
N TYR A 43 24.79 9.61 14.38
CA TYR A 43 23.53 8.94 14.09
C TYR A 43 22.57 9.80 13.23
N ALA A 44 22.49 11.09 13.53
CA ALA A 44 21.68 12.03 12.73
C ALA A 44 22.18 12.16 11.29
N ARG A 45 23.47 12.02 11.06
CA ARG A 45 24.07 12.01 9.72
C ARG A 45 23.87 10.66 9.02
N ALA A 46 24.04 9.58 9.76
CA ALA A 46 23.93 8.23 9.21
C ALA A 46 22.49 7.88 8.75
N ILE A 47 21.45 8.48 9.37
CA ILE A 47 20.06 8.19 9.06
C ILE A 47 19.60 8.71 7.69
N LEU A 48 20.31 9.68 7.10
CA LEU A 48 19.94 10.37 5.87
C LEU A 48 19.64 9.40 4.73
N ILE A 49 20.63 8.59 4.34
CA ILE A 49 20.52 7.73 3.15
C ILE A 49 19.46 6.62 3.36
N PRO A 50 19.46 5.84 4.45
CA PRO A 50 18.45 4.82 4.64
C PRO A 50 17.01 5.35 4.63
N MET A 51 16.77 6.50 5.27
CA MET A 51 15.44 7.09 5.32
C MET A 51 15.01 7.77 4.02
N ILE A 52 15.95 8.34 3.25
CA ILE A 52 15.66 8.83 1.88
C ILE A 52 15.20 7.66 1.00
N VAL A 53 15.88 6.52 1.07
CA VAL A 53 15.47 5.33 0.30
C VAL A 53 14.02 4.94 0.65
N VAL A 54 13.68 4.86 1.92
CA VAL A 54 12.31 4.54 2.36
C VAL A 54 11.32 5.63 1.91
N ALA A 55 11.67 6.90 2.03
CA ALA A 55 10.81 8.00 1.57
C ALA A 55 10.54 7.93 0.05
N VAL A 56 11.57 7.66 -0.75
CA VAL A 56 11.44 7.49 -2.21
C VAL A 56 10.58 6.28 -2.55
N MET A 57 10.72 5.17 -1.83
CA MET A 57 9.84 4.00 -2.00
C MET A 57 8.37 4.37 -1.73
N HIS A 58 8.06 5.09 -0.64
CA HIS A 58 6.69 5.53 -0.34
C HIS A 58 6.15 6.48 -1.40
N ILE A 59 6.93 7.47 -1.84
CA ILE A 59 6.55 8.40 -2.90
C ILE A 59 6.27 7.63 -4.20
N GLY A 60 7.16 6.72 -4.60
CA GLY A 60 7.00 5.89 -5.80
C GLY A 60 5.74 5.00 -5.73
N THR A 61 5.53 4.33 -4.60
CA THR A 61 4.33 3.51 -4.36
C THR A 61 3.06 4.35 -4.42
N GLY A 62 3.02 5.48 -3.71
CA GLY A 62 1.85 6.36 -3.70
C GLY A 62 1.51 6.92 -5.08
N VAL A 63 2.50 7.40 -5.83
CA VAL A 63 2.33 7.88 -7.22
C VAL A 63 1.87 6.75 -8.13
N GLY A 64 2.51 5.58 -8.04
CA GLY A 64 2.15 4.40 -8.83
C GLY A 64 0.69 3.99 -8.60
N MET A 65 0.25 3.88 -7.34
CA MET A 65 -1.14 3.56 -7.00
C MET A 65 -2.12 4.58 -7.57
N ILE A 66 -1.83 5.88 -7.45
CA ILE A 66 -2.71 6.95 -7.97
C ILE A 66 -2.86 6.83 -9.49
N ILE A 67 -1.74 6.70 -10.20
CA ILE A 67 -1.74 6.64 -11.68
C ILE A 67 -2.47 5.38 -12.14
N THR A 68 -2.10 4.22 -11.62
CA THR A 68 -2.66 2.93 -12.04
C THR A 68 -4.18 2.89 -11.79
N ASN A 69 -4.63 3.30 -10.60
CA ASN A 69 -6.06 3.24 -10.28
C ASN A 69 -6.87 4.29 -11.06
N LYS A 70 -6.32 5.47 -11.37
CA LYS A 70 -6.98 6.42 -12.28
C LYS A 70 -7.12 5.89 -13.70
N GLN A 71 -6.12 5.17 -14.20
CA GLN A 71 -6.19 4.53 -15.52
C GLN A 71 -7.19 3.39 -15.59
N ARG A 72 -7.45 2.71 -14.46
CA ARG A 72 -8.42 1.61 -14.37
C ARG A 72 -9.88 2.08 -14.40
N ILE A 73 -10.18 3.31 -13.99
CA ILE A 73 -11.56 3.83 -13.98
C ILE A 73 -12.26 3.67 -15.34
N PRO A 74 -11.74 4.20 -16.46
CA PRO A 74 -12.37 4.02 -17.77
C PRO A 74 -12.39 2.55 -18.21
N GLN A 75 -11.36 1.75 -17.88
CA GLN A 75 -11.29 0.34 -18.25
C GLN A 75 -12.42 -0.47 -17.58
N PHE A 76 -12.70 -0.25 -16.30
CA PHE A 76 -13.79 -0.92 -15.60
C PHE A 76 -15.18 -0.45 -16.11
N ALA A 77 -15.30 0.82 -16.45
CA ALA A 77 -16.54 1.33 -17.05
C ALA A 77 -16.82 0.68 -18.41
N GLU A 78 -15.81 0.54 -19.27
CA GLU A 78 -15.90 -0.15 -20.55
C GLU A 78 -16.22 -1.64 -20.37
N GLN A 79 -15.50 -2.31 -19.47
CA GLN A 79 -15.72 -3.72 -19.15
C GLN A 79 -17.15 -3.99 -18.66
N TYR A 80 -17.69 -3.11 -17.82
CA TYR A 80 -19.06 -3.20 -17.32
C TYR A 80 -20.10 -3.06 -18.43
N GLN A 81 -19.84 -2.23 -19.44
CA GLN A 81 -20.74 -2.07 -20.60
C GLN A 81 -20.70 -3.24 -21.57
N GLN A 82 -19.57 -3.96 -21.65
CA GLN A 82 -19.37 -5.06 -22.59
C GLN A 82 -19.78 -6.44 -22.02
N GLN A 83 -19.91 -6.56 -20.72
CA GLN A 83 -20.22 -7.82 -20.02
C GLN A 83 -21.64 -7.82 -19.47
N THR A 84 -22.20 -9.02 -19.35
CA THR A 84 -23.41 -9.18 -18.53
C THR A 84 -23.11 -8.93 -17.06
N PRO A 85 -24.08 -8.51 -16.24
CA PRO A 85 -23.86 -8.30 -14.80
C PRO A 85 -23.25 -9.51 -14.09
N GLN A 86 -23.62 -10.72 -14.49
CA GLN A 86 -23.06 -11.95 -13.91
C GLN A 86 -21.61 -12.20 -14.32
N GLU A 87 -21.26 -11.94 -15.58
CA GLU A 87 -19.88 -12.06 -16.06
C GLU A 87 -18.97 -11.03 -15.39
N TYR A 88 -19.44 -9.79 -15.25
CA TYR A 88 -18.73 -8.74 -14.53
C TYR A 88 -18.50 -9.11 -13.07
N LEU A 89 -19.53 -9.58 -12.35
CA LEU A 89 -19.41 -10.05 -10.96
C LEU A 89 -18.37 -11.16 -10.82
N ASN A 90 -18.41 -12.15 -11.71
CA ASN A 90 -17.46 -13.26 -11.69
C ASN A 90 -16.02 -12.81 -11.97
N SER A 91 -15.83 -11.89 -12.92
CA SER A 91 -14.51 -11.35 -13.26
C SER A 91 -13.93 -10.52 -12.10
N GLU A 92 -14.77 -9.72 -11.42
CA GLU A 92 -14.34 -8.92 -10.28
C GLU A 92 -14.03 -9.79 -9.05
N ASN A 93 -14.83 -10.81 -8.76
CA ASN A 93 -14.51 -11.74 -7.68
C ASN A 93 -13.19 -12.48 -7.93
N ALA A 94 -12.97 -12.95 -9.16
CA ALA A 94 -11.70 -13.61 -9.52
C ALA A 94 -10.49 -12.65 -9.35
N ARG A 95 -10.66 -11.37 -9.72
CA ARG A 95 -9.65 -10.34 -9.54
C ARG A 95 -9.36 -10.06 -8.07
N VAL A 96 -10.42 -9.98 -7.22
CA VAL A 96 -10.27 -9.80 -5.77
C VAL A 96 -9.52 -10.98 -5.16
N ASP A 97 -9.92 -12.21 -5.50
CA ASP A 97 -9.27 -13.42 -5.00
C ASP A 97 -7.79 -13.48 -5.38
N GLU A 98 -7.42 -12.96 -6.54
CA GLU A 98 -6.03 -12.94 -7.00
C GLU A 98 -5.19 -11.94 -6.19
N PHE A 99 -5.65 -10.70 -6.00
CA PHE A 99 -4.87 -9.76 -5.21
C PHE A 99 -4.86 -10.09 -3.71
N MET A 100 -5.90 -10.75 -3.19
CA MET A 100 -5.93 -11.20 -1.79
C MET A 100 -4.81 -12.22 -1.46
N LYS A 101 -4.30 -12.96 -2.45
CA LYS A 101 -3.18 -13.88 -2.28
C LYS A 101 -1.84 -13.19 -2.01
N ILE A 102 -1.73 -11.89 -2.28
CA ILE A 102 -0.48 -11.14 -2.09
C ILE A 102 -0.29 -10.78 -0.61
N TYR A 103 -1.35 -10.53 0.15
CA TYR A 103 -1.27 -10.07 1.54
C TYR A 103 -0.45 -10.97 2.48
N PRO A 104 -0.59 -12.31 2.47
CA PRO A 104 0.25 -13.16 3.30
C PRO A 104 1.75 -13.02 3.01
N GLN A 105 2.11 -12.79 1.74
CA GLN A 105 3.50 -12.61 1.32
C GLN A 105 4.07 -11.29 1.85
N VAL A 106 3.27 -10.21 1.80
CA VAL A 106 3.66 -8.90 2.34
C VAL A 106 3.87 -8.99 3.84
N ILE A 107 2.98 -9.67 4.57
CA ILE A 107 3.11 -9.88 6.03
C ILE A 107 4.41 -10.63 6.37
N ILE A 108 4.73 -11.71 5.63
CA ILE A 108 5.96 -12.47 5.84
C ILE A 108 7.19 -11.60 5.58
N PHE A 109 7.20 -10.85 4.47
CA PHE A 109 8.29 -9.95 4.15
C PHE A 109 8.47 -8.86 5.22
N ALA A 110 7.39 -8.23 5.65
CA ALA A 110 7.41 -7.22 6.71
C ALA A 110 7.90 -7.80 8.04
N ALA A 111 7.49 -9.02 8.41
CA ALA A 111 7.95 -9.68 9.62
C ALA A 111 9.46 -9.96 9.58
N ILE A 112 9.97 -10.43 8.44
CA ILE A 112 11.41 -10.67 8.25
C ILE A 112 12.18 -9.35 8.33
N ALA A 113 11.74 -8.31 7.61
CA ALA A 113 12.38 -6.99 7.64
C ALA A 113 12.38 -6.39 9.04
N PHE A 114 11.28 -6.53 9.79
CA PHE A 114 11.18 -6.09 11.18
C PHE A 114 12.15 -6.85 12.09
N ALA A 115 12.19 -8.18 12.01
CA ALA A 115 13.09 -9.00 12.81
C ALA A 115 14.56 -8.68 12.52
N VAL A 116 14.94 -8.56 11.25
CA VAL A 116 16.29 -8.14 10.84
C VAL A 116 16.61 -6.75 11.38
N GLY A 117 15.67 -5.80 11.27
CA GLY A 117 15.82 -4.46 11.81
C GLY A 117 16.08 -4.48 13.34
N ILE A 118 15.29 -5.23 14.10
CA ILE A 118 15.49 -5.37 15.56
C ILE A 118 16.85 -5.99 15.86
N CYS A 119 17.26 -7.06 15.18
CA CYS A 119 18.56 -7.69 15.38
C CYS A 119 19.71 -6.72 15.08
N LEU A 120 19.67 -6.01 13.97
CA LEU A 120 20.68 -5.02 13.61
C LEU A 120 20.75 -3.89 14.66
N PHE A 121 19.60 -3.41 15.12
CA PHE A 121 19.54 -2.34 16.11
C PHE A 121 20.11 -2.77 17.47
N ALA A 122 19.79 -3.99 17.89
CA ALA A 122 20.20 -4.51 19.20
C ALA A 122 21.69 -4.89 19.27
N PHE A 123 22.21 -5.53 18.20
CA PHE A 123 23.54 -6.14 18.25
C PHE A 123 24.62 -5.30 17.54
N CYS A 124 24.27 -4.40 16.63
CA CYS A 124 25.24 -3.54 15.95
C CYS A 124 25.40 -2.21 16.67
N THR A 125 26.63 -1.74 16.83
CA THR A 125 26.94 -0.43 17.44
C THR A 125 27.24 0.65 16.42
N THR A 126 27.53 0.28 15.17
CA THR A 126 27.89 1.19 14.09
C THR A 126 26.69 2.09 13.74
N PRO A 127 26.86 3.43 13.70
CA PRO A 127 25.77 4.37 13.42
C PRO A 127 25.01 4.07 12.12
N TRP A 128 25.70 3.70 11.06
CA TRP A 128 25.11 3.33 9.78
C TRP A 128 24.18 2.11 9.87
N LEU A 129 24.63 1.04 10.54
CA LEU A 129 23.82 -0.17 10.70
C LEU A 129 22.58 0.06 11.56
N ARG A 130 22.70 0.86 12.63
CA ARG A 130 21.54 1.25 13.44
C ARG A 130 20.57 2.14 12.66
N ALA A 131 21.07 3.05 11.84
CA ALA A 131 20.25 3.88 10.95
C ALA A 131 19.48 3.02 9.93
N THR A 132 20.16 2.06 9.31
CA THR A 132 19.52 1.09 8.41
C THR A 132 18.48 0.23 9.13
N ALA A 133 18.78 -0.19 10.37
CA ALA A 133 17.85 -0.92 11.20
C ALA A 133 16.55 -0.14 11.46
N LEU A 134 16.66 1.14 11.82
CA LEU A 134 15.49 2.00 12.02
C LEU A 134 14.69 2.19 10.73
N ALA A 135 15.34 2.33 9.59
CA ALA A 135 14.69 2.42 8.29
C ALA A 135 13.92 1.13 7.95
N LEU A 136 14.51 -0.05 8.21
CA LEU A 136 13.85 -1.34 8.02
C LEU A 136 12.65 -1.52 8.95
N ILE A 137 12.78 -1.16 10.22
CA ILE A 137 11.67 -1.21 11.19
C ILE A 137 10.53 -0.30 10.74
N TYR A 138 10.84 0.94 10.36
CA TYR A 138 9.83 1.87 9.86
C TYR A 138 9.16 1.35 8.58
N LEU A 139 9.93 0.85 7.62
CA LEU A 139 9.42 0.27 6.39
C LEU A 139 8.47 -0.90 6.68
N ALA A 140 8.89 -1.83 7.53
CA ALA A 140 8.08 -2.99 7.91
C ALA A 140 6.75 -2.57 8.57
N LEU A 141 6.78 -1.65 9.52
CA LEU A 141 5.57 -1.17 10.20
C LEU A 141 4.65 -0.43 9.23
N SER A 142 5.20 0.43 8.36
CA SER A 142 4.39 1.15 7.37
C SER A 142 3.74 0.20 6.36
N MET A 143 4.45 -0.85 5.90
CA MET A 143 3.88 -1.88 5.04
C MET A 143 2.71 -2.62 5.72
N LEU A 144 2.86 -3.02 6.99
CA LEU A 144 1.79 -3.70 7.72
C LEU A 144 0.54 -2.82 7.87
N VAL A 145 0.71 -1.52 8.14
CA VAL A 145 -0.41 -0.58 8.27
C VAL A 145 -1.13 -0.41 6.92
N ILE A 146 -0.37 -0.19 5.85
CA ILE A 146 -0.92 -0.06 4.49
C ILE A 146 -1.68 -1.33 4.10
N ASP A 147 -1.04 -2.48 4.28
CA ASP A 147 -1.59 -3.79 3.92
C ASP A 147 -2.87 -4.13 4.69
N TYR A 148 -2.92 -3.78 5.98
CA TYR A 148 -4.11 -3.97 6.80
C TYR A 148 -5.32 -3.20 6.23
N PHE A 149 -5.18 -1.92 5.95
CA PHE A 149 -6.28 -1.11 5.42
C PHE A 149 -6.67 -1.49 3.99
N SER A 150 -5.70 -1.84 3.14
CA SER A 150 -5.93 -2.31 1.79
C SER A 150 -6.70 -3.62 1.78
N LYS A 151 -6.30 -4.57 2.62
CA LYS A 151 -7.00 -5.86 2.79
C LYS A 151 -8.43 -5.70 3.27
N GLU A 152 -8.65 -4.87 4.31
CA GLU A 152 -9.98 -4.61 4.87
C GLU A 152 -10.91 -4.04 3.79
N ARG A 153 -10.43 -3.11 2.97
CA ARG A 153 -11.16 -2.56 1.83
C ARG A 153 -11.48 -3.62 0.78
N GLY A 154 -10.52 -4.50 0.48
CA GLY A 154 -10.73 -5.60 -0.45
C GLY A 154 -11.81 -6.55 0.00
N ILE A 155 -11.82 -6.92 1.29
CA ILE A 155 -12.86 -7.77 1.90
C ILE A 155 -14.23 -7.08 1.83
N THR A 156 -14.30 -5.80 2.22
CA THR A 156 -15.55 -5.03 2.18
C THR A 156 -16.09 -4.95 0.75
N TYR A 157 -15.23 -4.67 -0.21
CA TYR A 157 -15.59 -4.62 -1.63
C TYR A 157 -16.17 -5.96 -2.12
N GLN A 158 -15.53 -7.09 -1.79
CA GLN A 158 -16.01 -8.42 -2.15
C GLN A 158 -17.37 -8.72 -1.51
N GLN A 159 -17.57 -8.33 -0.27
CA GLN A 159 -18.87 -8.50 0.42
C GLN A 159 -19.97 -7.65 -0.24
N GLU A 160 -19.65 -6.39 -0.58
CA GLU A 160 -20.58 -5.51 -1.28
C GLU A 160 -20.98 -6.07 -2.65
N LEU A 161 -20.01 -6.58 -3.45
CA LEU A 161 -20.28 -7.23 -4.72
C LEU A 161 -21.21 -8.45 -4.58
N ASN A 162 -20.92 -9.31 -3.62
CA ASN A 162 -21.70 -10.54 -3.41
C ASN A 162 -23.07 -10.30 -2.76
N SER A 163 -23.32 -9.11 -2.21
CA SER A 163 -24.63 -8.72 -1.69
C SER A 163 -25.62 -8.31 -2.78
N VAL A 164 -25.17 -8.07 -4.00
CA VAL A 164 -26.03 -7.69 -5.11
C VAL A 164 -26.78 -8.90 -5.60
N HIS A 165 -28.11 -8.88 -5.43
CA HIS A 165 -29.01 -9.90 -6.01
C HIS A 165 -29.12 -9.63 -7.51
N ILE A 166 -28.46 -10.48 -8.29
CA ILE A 166 -28.66 -10.48 -9.76
C ILE A 166 -29.90 -11.32 -10.00
N GLU A 167 -31.02 -10.67 -10.37
CA GLU A 167 -32.18 -11.40 -10.87
C GLU A 167 -31.73 -12.24 -12.08
N LYS A 168 -31.86 -13.56 -11.97
CA LYS A 168 -31.71 -14.44 -13.13
C LYS A 168 -32.83 -14.08 -14.07
N THR A 169 -32.55 -13.31 -15.08
CA THR A 169 -33.36 -13.22 -16.28
C THR A 169 -33.25 -14.58 -16.97
N GLU A 170 -34.26 -15.43 -16.74
CA GLU A 170 -34.49 -16.64 -17.54
C GLU A 170 -34.81 -16.26 -18.99
#